data_302897fb233a552e3d0b4989706a7dd1
#
_entry.id   302897fb233a552e3d0b4989706a7dd1
#
_cell.length_a   1.000
_cell.length_b   1.000
_cell.length_c   1.000
_cell.angle_alpha   90.00
_cell.angle_beta   90.00
_cell.angle_gamma   90.00
#
_symmetry.space_group_name_H-M   'P 1'
#
loop_
_entity.id
_entity.type
_entity.pdbx_description
1 polymer ?
#
loop_
_entity_poly.entity_id
_entity_poly.type
_entity_poly.pdbx_seq_one_letter_code
_entity_poly.pdbx_strand_id
1 'polypeptide(L)'
;MGKINLLTENDFKAIQAALDDGRPFTLTREFGTVRIAVEVQETGKSAKVWNVPYIIQFRKMDRNIFSIQNFKSVEEMRWYLE
;
A
#
# COMPACT_ATOMS: atom_id res chain seq x y z
N MET A 1 9.52 -23.15 0.07
CA MET A 1 8.35 -22.63 -0.29
C MET A 1 8.30 -21.15 -0.26
N GLY A 2 7.93 -20.61 -1.26
CA GLY A 2 7.98 -19.20 -1.38
C GLY A 2 6.90 -18.49 -0.58
N LYS A 3 7.10 -17.21 -0.37
CA LYS A 3 6.07 -16.37 0.16
C LYS A 3 5.00 -16.15 -0.90
N ILE A 4 3.79 -15.91 -0.45
CA ILE A 4 2.74 -15.50 -1.36
C ILE A 4 2.98 -14.04 -1.71
N ASN A 5 3.13 -13.76 -2.99
CA ASN A 5 3.29 -12.38 -3.45
C ASN A 5 1.92 -11.73 -3.58
N LEU A 6 1.60 -10.91 -2.61
CA LEU A 6 0.30 -10.23 -2.59
C LEU A 6 0.18 -9.18 -3.69
N LEU A 7 1.31 -8.62 -4.11
CA LEU A 7 1.34 -7.61 -5.17
C LEU A 7 2.37 -7.99 -6.21
N THR A 8 2.08 -7.65 -7.47
CA THR A 8 3.00 -7.91 -8.58
C THR A 8 3.92 -6.72 -8.80
N GLU A 9 4.95 -6.89 -9.64
CA GLU A 9 5.83 -5.79 -10.01
C GLU A 9 5.04 -4.68 -10.71
N ASN A 10 4.06 -5.05 -11.53
CA ASN A 10 3.22 -4.05 -12.17
C ASN A 10 2.42 -3.25 -11.17
N ASP A 11 1.96 -3.90 -10.10
CA ASP A 11 1.25 -3.21 -9.02
C ASP A 11 2.17 -2.18 -8.35
N PHE A 12 3.41 -2.57 -8.05
CA PHE A 12 4.38 -1.66 -7.43
C PHE A 12 4.67 -0.48 -8.35
N LYS A 13 4.81 -0.73 -9.66
CA LYS A 13 5.06 0.35 -10.62
C LYS A 13 3.89 1.32 -10.69
N ALA A 14 2.66 0.81 -10.66
CA ALA A 14 1.47 1.66 -10.69
C ALA A 14 1.37 2.53 -9.44
N ILE A 15 1.68 1.96 -8.28
CA ILE A 15 1.67 2.70 -7.02
C ILE A 15 2.76 3.78 -7.05
N GLN A 16 3.96 3.42 -7.52
CA GLN A 16 5.05 4.38 -7.60
C GLN A 16 4.69 5.54 -8.53
N ALA A 17 4.07 5.23 -9.67
CA ALA A 17 3.66 6.27 -10.61
C ALA A 17 2.66 7.22 -9.96
N ALA A 18 1.72 6.70 -9.18
CA ALA A 18 0.75 7.54 -8.49
C ALA A 18 1.42 8.45 -7.46
N LEU A 19 2.41 7.91 -6.72
CA LEU A 19 3.17 8.72 -5.78
C LEU A 19 3.93 9.83 -6.49
N ASP A 20 4.59 9.50 -7.59
CA ASP A 20 5.39 10.45 -8.35
C ASP A 20 4.51 11.54 -8.97
N ASP A 21 3.33 11.16 -9.45
CA ASP A 21 2.40 12.09 -10.07
C ASP A 21 1.61 12.88 -9.04
N GLY A 22 1.60 12.45 -7.80
CA GLY A 22 0.82 13.10 -6.76
C GLY A 22 -0.67 12.97 -7.00
N ARG A 23 -1.14 11.77 -7.32
CA ARG A 23 -2.57 11.53 -7.57
C ARG A 23 -3.08 10.36 -6.72
N PRO A 24 -4.36 10.41 -6.36
CA PRO A 24 -4.96 9.29 -5.64
C PRO A 24 -4.95 8.02 -6.49
N PHE A 25 -4.81 6.88 -5.83
CA PHE A 25 -4.79 5.59 -6.50
C PHE A 25 -5.27 4.53 -5.53
N THR A 26 -6.10 3.61 -6.01
CA THR A 26 -6.61 2.52 -5.18
C THR A 26 -6.50 1.22 -5.94
N LEU A 27 -6.03 0.18 -5.24
CA LEU A 27 -5.86 -1.15 -5.79
C LEU A 27 -6.40 -2.15 -4.79
N THR A 28 -7.19 -3.13 -5.25
CA THR A 28 -7.69 -4.19 -4.38
C THR A 28 -7.38 -5.54 -4.98
N ARG A 29 -7.17 -6.53 -4.10
CA ARG A 29 -6.94 -7.92 -4.50
C ARG A 29 -7.57 -8.85 -3.48
N GLU A 30 -7.93 -10.03 -3.93
CA GLU A 30 -8.47 -11.07 -3.07
C GLU A 30 -7.75 -12.38 -3.35
N PHE A 31 -7.35 -13.06 -2.28
CA PHE A 31 -6.67 -14.36 -2.36
C PHE A 31 -7.31 -15.27 -1.32
N GLY A 32 -8.26 -16.12 -1.75
CA GLY A 32 -8.96 -16.98 -0.80
C GLY A 32 -9.70 -16.15 0.23
N THR A 33 -9.31 -16.28 1.49
CA THR A 33 -9.93 -15.51 2.59
C THR A 33 -9.25 -14.17 2.84
N VAL A 34 -8.15 -13.90 2.13
CA VAL A 34 -7.37 -12.67 2.33
C VAL A 34 -7.82 -11.61 1.35
N ARG A 35 -8.13 -10.42 1.86
CA ARG A 35 -8.43 -9.25 1.04
C ARG A 35 -7.45 -8.16 1.36
N ILE A 36 -6.89 -7.55 0.33
CA ILE A 36 -5.99 -6.41 0.53
C ILE A 36 -6.50 -5.21 -0.25
N ALA A 37 -6.21 -4.04 0.27
CA ALA A 37 -6.50 -2.78 -0.39
C ALA A 37 -5.32 -1.86 -0.18
N VAL A 38 -4.79 -1.31 -1.28
CA VAL A 38 -3.68 -0.38 -1.24
C VAL A 38 -4.17 0.94 -1.78
N GLU A 39 -3.90 2.01 -1.06
CA GLU A 39 -4.38 3.33 -1.45
C GLU A 39 -3.27 4.36 -1.29
N VAL A 40 -3.06 5.17 -2.34
CA VAL A 40 -2.19 6.33 -2.26
C VAL A 40 -3.06 7.51 -1.87
N GLN A 41 -2.71 8.15 -0.75
CA GLN A 41 -3.52 9.22 -0.17
C GLN A 41 -2.67 10.46 0.10
N GLU A 42 -3.31 11.61 0.05
CA GLU A 42 -2.69 12.83 0.52
C GLU A 42 -2.54 12.78 2.04
N THR A 43 -1.41 13.25 2.53
CA THR A 43 -1.20 13.35 3.96
C THR A 43 -1.96 14.52 4.58
N GLY A 44 -2.22 15.57 3.78
CA GLY A 44 -3.03 16.69 4.24
C GLY A 44 -2.52 17.28 5.54
N LYS A 45 -3.36 17.26 6.56
CA LYS A 45 -3.01 17.83 7.87
C LYS A 45 -1.88 17.07 8.57
N SER A 46 -1.65 15.83 8.18
CA SER A 46 -0.57 15.02 8.79
C SER A 46 0.73 15.11 8.01
N ALA A 47 0.83 16.01 7.03
CA ALA A 47 2.03 16.15 6.21
C ALA A 47 3.27 16.43 7.04
N LYS A 48 3.15 17.16 8.15
CA LYS A 48 4.29 17.45 9.01
C LYS A 48 4.81 16.18 9.71
N VAL A 49 3.89 15.31 10.07
CA VAL A 49 4.24 14.06 10.75
C VAL A 49 4.93 13.11 9.78
N TRP A 50 4.35 12.96 8.59
CA TRP A 50 4.88 12.03 7.58
C TRP A 50 6.06 12.62 6.81
N ASN A 51 6.13 13.94 6.73
CA ASN A 51 7.17 14.66 6.00
C ASN A 51 7.19 14.34 4.51
N VAL A 52 6.06 13.92 3.99
CA VAL A 52 5.85 13.68 2.56
C VAL A 52 4.41 14.07 2.22
N PRO A 53 4.12 14.50 0.97
CA PRO A 53 2.78 14.93 0.61
C PRO A 53 1.79 13.79 0.40
N TYR A 54 2.30 12.57 0.14
CA TYR A 54 1.46 11.40 -0.09
C TYR A 54 2.04 10.21 0.63
N ILE A 55 1.17 9.31 1.09
CA ILE A 55 1.57 8.05 1.72
C ILE A 55 0.80 6.91 1.07
N ILE A 56 1.27 5.70 1.30
CA ILE A 56 0.63 4.47 0.87
C ILE A 56 -0.02 3.85 2.11
N GLN A 57 -1.31 3.60 2.04
CA GLN A 57 -2.00 2.87 3.10
C GLN A 57 -2.27 1.45 2.60
N PHE A 58 -1.79 0.47 3.35
CA PHE A 58 -1.96 -0.94 3.05
C PHE A 58 -2.91 -1.52 4.09
N ARG A 59 -4.06 -2.02 3.63
CA ARG A 59 -5.06 -2.66 4.49
C ARG A 59 -5.15 -4.12 4.12
N LYS A 60 -5.19 -4.96 5.14
CA LYS A 60 -5.29 -6.40 4.93
C LYS A 60 -6.35 -6.94 5.88
N MET A 61 -7.23 -7.76 5.35
CA MET A 61 -8.23 -8.46 6.13
C MET A 61 -8.11 -9.95 5.82
N ASP A 62 -7.93 -10.76 6.85
CA ASP A 62 -7.88 -12.22 6.72
C ASP A 62 -8.86 -12.77 7.74
N ARG A 63 -10.02 -13.23 7.26
CA ARG A 63 -11.13 -13.66 8.10
C ARG A 63 -11.59 -12.50 8.97
N ASN A 64 -11.38 -12.58 10.28
CA ASN A 64 -11.78 -11.52 11.20
C ASN A 64 -10.61 -10.65 11.65
N ILE A 65 -9.41 -10.90 11.11
CA ILE A 65 -8.23 -10.14 11.50
C ILE A 65 -8.02 -9.02 10.49
N PHE A 66 -7.95 -7.80 10.99
CA PHE A 66 -7.80 -6.61 10.16
C PHE A 66 -6.56 -5.85 10.59
N SER A 67 -5.76 -5.43 9.62
CA SER A 67 -4.57 -4.63 9.90
C SER A 67 -4.44 -3.50 8.90
N ILE A 68 -3.85 -2.39 9.35
CA ILE A 68 -3.57 -1.23 8.52
C ILE A 68 -2.12 -0.84 8.76
N GLN A 69 -1.39 -0.63 7.67
CA GLN A 69 -0.02 -0.14 7.72
C GLN A 69 0.13 1.01 6.74
N ASN A 70 0.91 2.01 7.12
CA ASN A 70 1.17 3.16 6.26
C ASN A 70 2.65 3.22 5.94
N PHE A 71 2.96 3.55 4.70
CA PHE A 71 4.34 3.59 4.21
C PHE A 71 4.59 4.88 3.45
N LYS A 72 5.79 5.42 3.57
CA LYS A 72 6.21 6.61 2.84
C LYS A 72 6.63 6.30 1.42
N SER A 73 7.02 5.06 1.15
CA SER A 73 7.55 4.69 -0.15
C SER A 73 7.17 3.26 -0.50
N VAL A 74 7.26 2.95 -1.79
CA VAL A 74 7.05 1.58 -2.27
C VAL A 74 8.10 0.64 -1.68
N GLU A 75 9.32 1.14 -1.50
CA GLU A 75 10.39 0.31 -0.95
C GLU A 75 10.08 -0.16 0.46
N GLU A 76 9.57 0.73 1.31
CA GLU A 76 9.16 0.35 2.66
C GLU A 76 8.06 -0.71 2.63
N MET A 77 7.10 -0.54 1.72
CA MET A 77 6.02 -1.48 1.60
C MET A 77 6.53 -2.86 1.13
N ARG A 78 7.48 -2.87 0.18
CA ARG A 78 8.08 -4.12 -0.27
C ARG A 78 8.73 -4.87 0.88
N TRP A 79 9.49 -4.17 1.69
CA TRP A 79 10.17 -4.78 2.85
C TRP A 79 9.16 -5.42 3.78
N TYR A 80 8.06 -4.72 4.02
CA TYR A 80 7.01 -5.24 4.89
C TYR A 80 6.39 -6.53 4.32
N LEU A 81 6.20 -6.57 3.01
CA LEU A 81 5.55 -7.69 2.34
C LEU A 81 6.50 -8.87 2.09
N GLU A 82 7.78 -8.64 2.10
CA GLU A 82 8.78 -9.71 1.92
C GLU A 82 9.14 -10.42 3.26
#